data_3932650cd366e65a0bc659b67db0a2ab
#
_entry.id   3932650cd366e65a0bc659b67db0a2ab
#
_cell.length_a   1.000
_cell.length_b   1.000
_cell.length_c   1.000
_cell.angle_alpha   90.00
_cell.angle_beta   90.00
_cell.angle_gamma   90.00
#
_symmetry.space_group_name_H-M   'P 1'
#
loop_
_entity.id
_entity.type
_entity.pdbx_description
1 polymer ?
#
loop_
_entity_poly.entity_id
_entity_poly.type
_entity_poly.pdbx_seq_one_letter_code
_entity_poly.pdbx_strand_id
1 'polypeptide(L)'
;MAPRPLRWILPALLLLAGWSESRAQEHGVLLGLRYEEPIPKPLPYYAGDADSLSRAAYRTLLITKSDETFVVWPEENDLLIPHGNTFWRAGSKRSIYNNWVEDFVWAAPDDASPSLVGIQPYNGEFCEGHRKQSVLYASPQFLSLDQQSAGYCEGAAHPWFFNTLAVVPLDSTTHTGLSIADVLGEAAYEALENGVKSFLDGLENERRAAYIEEPDAANWGLARREGRWSTLGRLEAAETATRSASADVPLALDLPPAFTGPHPSSLLWTHIQTFAPDAVDAFVAPEADWLILLRPDHLAIHPVADGAIGQVALTVPVAPGTRAVMVQWAVDAPLRRWVEHVDRHNRQSN
;
A
#
# COMPACT_ATOMS: atom_id res chain seq x y z
N MET A 1 -33.31 86.39 -20.45
CA MET A 1 -32.30 85.50 -19.84
C MET A 1 -32.98 84.18 -19.57
N ALA A 2 -32.74 83.15 -20.39
CA ALA A 2 -33.35 81.83 -20.29
C ALA A 2 -32.29 80.83 -19.69
N PRO A 3 -32.60 79.94 -18.75
CA PRO A 3 -31.66 79.01 -18.21
C PRO A 3 -31.50 77.79 -19.12
N ARG A 4 -30.26 77.38 -19.30
CA ARG A 4 -29.86 76.17 -20.06
C ARG A 4 -30.16 74.87 -19.27
N PRO A 5 -30.62 73.79 -19.92
CA PRO A 5 -30.81 72.53 -19.24
C PRO A 5 -29.47 71.76 -19.05
N LEU A 6 -29.24 71.28 -17.83
CA LEU A 6 -28.13 70.42 -17.43
C LEU A 6 -28.37 69.01 -17.99
N ARG A 7 -27.51 68.53 -18.89
CA ARG A 7 -27.49 67.16 -19.39
C ARG A 7 -26.80 66.25 -18.35
N TRP A 8 -27.54 65.36 -17.76
CA TRP A 8 -27.02 64.28 -16.98
C TRP A 8 -26.49 63.17 -17.87
N ILE A 9 -25.17 62.94 -17.84
CA ILE A 9 -24.52 61.80 -18.49
C ILE A 9 -24.46 60.69 -17.40
N LEU A 10 -25.29 59.68 -17.52
CA LEU A 10 -25.16 58.45 -16.76
C LEU A 10 -23.98 57.63 -17.33
N PRO A 11 -23.00 57.25 -16.52
CA PRO A 11 -22.02 56.27 -16.92
C PRO A 11 -22.67 54.86 -16.92
N ALA A 12 -22.75 54.22 -18.08
CA ALA A 12 -23.09 52.81 -18.21
C ALA A 12 -21.95 51.98 -17.57
N LEU A 13 -22.17 51.50 -16.37
CA LEU A 13 -21.32 50.46 -15.73
C LEU A 13 -21.59 49.15 -16.49
N LEU A 14 -20.70 48.80 -17.44
CA LEU A 14 -20.59 47.46 -18.01
C LEU A 14 -20.07 46.54 -16.89
N LEU A 15 -20.99 45.85 -16.25
CA LEU A 15 -20.71 44.67 -15.44
C LEU A 15 -20.18 43.56 -16.37
N LEU A 16 -18.88 43.52 -16.57
CA LEU A 16 -18.21 42.33 -17.07
C LEU A 16 -18.35 41.27 -15.97
N ALA A 17 -19.48 40.53 -15.99
CA ALA A 17 -19.59 39.26 -15.31
C ALA A 17 -18.56 38.34 -15.99
N GLY A 18 -17.36 38.29 -15.41
CA GLY A 18 -16.39 37.28 -15.72
C GLY A 18 -17.02 35.93 -15.40
N TRP A 19 -17.49 35.25 -16.39
CA TRP A 19 -17.76 33.83 -16.30
C TRP A 19 -16.39 33.18 -16.12
N SER A 20 -15.98 32.98 -14.86
CA SER A 20 -15.00 31.95 -14.56
C SER A 20 -15.69 30.65 -14.94
N GLU A 21 -15.38 30.16 -16.13
CA GLU A 21 -15.60 28.73 -16.41
C GLU A 21 -14.93 27.98 -15.25
N SER A 22 -15.73 27.46 -14.34
CA SER A 22 -15.28 26.50 -13.37
C SER A 22 -14.84 25.29 -14.21
N ARG A 23 -13.55 25.27 -14.58
CA ARG A 23 -12.99 24.05 -15.14
C ARG A 23 -13.23 22.97 -14.11
N ALA A 24 -13.94 21.93 -14.51
CA ALA A 24 -14.08 20.75 -13.71
C ALA A 24 -12.67 20.33 -13.25
N GLN A 25 -12.50 20.19 -11.97
CA GLN A 25 -11.21 19.85 -11.38
C GLN A 25 -10.86 18.41 -11.79
N GLU A 26 -9.78 18.25 -12.55
CA GLU A 26 -9.29 16.92 -12.90
C GLU A 26 -8.66 16.29 -11.66
N HIS A 27 -9.10 15.10 -11.32
CA HIS A 27 -8.51 14.34 -10.22
C HIS A 27 -8.26 12.88 -10.60
N GLY A 28 -7.31 12.26 -9.93
CA GLY A 28 -6.95 10.88 -10.20
C GLY A 28 -6.24 10.22 -9.03
N VAL A 29 -6.08 8.92 -9.16
CA VAL A 29 -5.43 8.07 -8.17
C VAL A 29 -4.40 7.18 -8.83
N LEU A 30 -3.21 7.07 -8.19
CA LEU A 30 -2.28 5.98 -8.39
C LEU A 30 -2.59 4.90 -7.35
N LEU A 31 -3.05 3.76 -7.84
CA LEU A 31 -3.41 2.61 -7.02
C LEU A 31 -2.38 1.52 -7.22
N GLY A 32 -1.53 1.31 -6.20
CA GLY A 32 -0.56 0.22 -6.17
C GLY A 32 -1.20 -1.05 -5.61
N LEU A 33 -1.14 -2.11 -6.39
CA LEU A 33 -1.74 -3.40 -6.09
C LEU A 33 -0.65 -4.47 -5.94
N ARG A 34 -0.84 -5.37 -4.97
CA ARG A 34 -0.07 -6.58 -4.78
C ARG A 34 -0.94 -7.79 -5.05
N TYR A 35 -0.41 -8.76 -5.73
CA TYR A 35 -1.02 -10.08 -5.93
C TYR A 35 0.05 -11.17 -5.83
N GLU A 36 -0.37 -12.42 -5.75
CA GLU A 36 0.53 -13.55 -5.64
C GLU A 36 0.65 -14.25 -7.00
N GLU A 37 1.88 -14.39 -7.50
CA GLU A 37 2.17 -15.19 -8.68
C GLU A 37 2.52 -16.62 -8.27
N PRO A 38 1.85 -17.62 -8.82
CA PRO A 38 2.23 -19.01 -8.58
C PRO A 38 3.61 -19.31 -9.18
N ILE A 39 4.39 -20.12 -8.48
CA ILE A 39 5.70 -20.52 -8.96
C ILE A 39 5.54 -21.73 -9.87
N PRO A 40 6.08 -21.70 -11.09
CA PRO A 40 5.87 -22.75 -12.08
C PRO A 40 6.68 -24.02 -11.85
N LYS A 41 7.25 -24.34 -10.75
CA LYS A 41 7.77 -25.66 -10.34
C LYS A 41 8.39 -25.63 -8.94
N PRO A 42 8.18 -26.67 -8.13
CA PRO A 42 8.92 -26.84 -6.88
C PRO A 42 10.42 -26.99 -7.17
N LEU A 43 11.23 -26.40 -6.34
CA LEU A 43 12.67 -26.68 -6.32
C LEU A 43 12.87 -28.12 -5.86
N PRO A 44 13.79 -28.90 -6.46
CA PRO A 44 13.88 -30.36 -6.25
C PRO A 44 14.19 -30.80 -4.81
N TYR A 45 14.54 -29.90 -3.93
CA TYR A 45 14.97 -30.22 -2.57
C TYR A 45 14.07 -29.61 -1.47
N TYR A 46 13.00 -28.93 -1.83
CA TYR A 46 12.10 -28.36 -0.83
C TYR A 46 11.11 -29.42 -0.35
N ALA A 47 11.30 -29.94 0.88
CA ALA A 47 10.44 -30.97 1.49
C ALA A 47 9.14 -30.42 2.09
N GLY A 48 8.84 -29.13 1.94
CA GLY A 48 7.59 -28.51 2.35
C GLY A 48 6.58 -28.47 1.21
N ASP A 49 5.34 -28.07 1.50
CA ASP A 49 4.28 -27.85 0.49
C ASP A 49 4.72 -26.80 -0.56
N ALA A 50 5.52 -27.27 -1.52
CA ALA A 50 6.12 -26.44 -2.58
C ALA A 50 5.07 -25.77 -3.48
N ASP A 51 3.84 -26.29 -3.49
CA ASP A 51 2.70 -25.68 -4.17
C ASP A 51 2.26 -24.36 -3.53
N SER A 52 2.77 -24.02 -2.32
CA SER A 52 2.42 -22.82 -1.57
C SER A 52 3.41 -21.64 -1.71
N LEU A 53 4.55 -21.82 -2.37
CA LEU A 53 5.52 -20.75 -2.58
C LEU A 53 5.12 -19.84 -3.75
N SER A 54 4.25 -18.90 -3.48
CA SER A 54 3.97 -17.79 -4.39
C SER A 54 4.96 -16.64 -4.18
N ARG A 55 5.21 -15.88 -5.24
CA ARG A 55 5.96 -14.62 -5.18
C ARG A 55 4.98 -13.45 -5.15
N ALA A 56 5.23 -12.47 -4.31
CA ALA A 56 4.51 -11.20 -4.40
C ALA A 56 4.88 -10.47 -5.70
N ALA A 57 3.89 -10.12 -6.49
CA ALA A 57 4.01 -9.29 -7.67
C ALA A 57 3.21 -8.00 -7.47
N TYR A 58 3.62 -6.95 -8.17
CA TYR A 58 3.04 -5.63 -8.01
C TYR A 58 2.66 -5.04 -9.35
N ARG A 59 1.68 -4.14 -9.33
CA ARG A 59 1.32 -3.31 -10.46
C ARG A 59 0.72 -1.99 -9.98
N THR A 60 0.81 -0.96 -10.80
CA THR A 60 0.21 0.33 -10.53
C THR A 60 -0.79 0.69 -11.63
N LEU A 61 -1.98 1.13 -11.22
CA LEU A 61 -3.00 1.69 -12.09
C LEU A 61 -3.09 3.19 -11.84
N LEU A 62 -3.05 3.98 -12.90
CA LEU A 62 -3.47 5.38 -12.85
C LEU A 62 -4.90 5.45 -13.37
N ILE A 63 -5.80 5.89 -12.50
CA ILE A 63 -7.21 6.10 -12.84
C ILE A 63 -7.51 7.58 -12.69
N THR A 64 -8.04 8.20 -13.74
CA THR A 64 -8.38 9.62 -13.75
C THR A 64 -9.86 9.82 -14.02
N LYS A 65 -10.41 10.89 -13.44
CA LYS A 65 -11.76 11.36 -13.71
C LYS A 65 -11.68 12.76 -14.30
N SER A 66 -12.32 12.96 -15.44
CA SER A 66 -12.55 14.25 -16.06
C SER A 66 -14.03 14.35 -16.40
N ASP A 67 -14.73 15.32 -15.83
CA ASP A 67 -16.19 15.41 -15.85
C ASP A 67 -16.83 14.10 -15.37
N GLU A 68 -17.67 13.47 -16.20
CA GLU A 68 -18.35 12.19 -15.91
C GLU A 68 -17.58 10.96 -16.49
N THR A 69 -16.36 11.16 -17.04
CA THR A 69 -15.61 10.12 -17.73
C THR A 69 -14.45 9.62 -16.88
N PHE A 70 -14.37 8.29 -16.72
CA PHE A 70 -13.23 7.62 -16.11
C PHE A 70 -12.30 7.06 -17.17
N VAL A 71 -10.99 7.26 -16.97
CA VAL A 71 -9.95 6.72 -17.84
C VAL A 71 -8.99 5.91 -16.98
N VAL A 72 -8.73 4.66 -17.39
CA VAL A 72 -7.65 3.84 -16.84
C VAL A 72 -6.48 3.92 -17.81
N TRP A 73 -5.39 4.45 -17.33
CA TRP A 73 -4.15 4.53 -18.10
C TRP A 73 -3.47 3.16 -18.14
N PRO A 74 -2.66 2.90 -19.16
CA PRO A 74 -1.94 1.67 -19.28
C PRO A 74 -1.21 1.30 -17.98
N GLU A 75 -1.26 0.01 -17.67
CA GLU A 75 -0.74 -0.54 -16.44
C GLU A 75 0.79 -0.45 -16.38
N GLU A 76 1.31 -0.01 -15.24
CA GLU A 76 2.72 -0.05 -14.94
C GLU A 76 3.05 -1.31 -14.14
N ASN A 77 4.05 -2.06 -14.58
CA ASN A 77 4.63 -3.12 -13.77
C ASN A 77 5.36 -2.50 -12.58
N ASP A 78 5.35 -3.18 -11.44
CA ASP A 78 5.86 -2.70 -10.17
C ASP A 78 5.04 -1.54 -9.56
N LEU A 79 5.42 -1.10 -8.39
CA LEU A 79 4.82 0.08 -7.73
C LEU A 79 5.49 1.34 -8.27
N LEU A 80 4.70 2.22 -8.87
CA LEU A 80 5.12 3.56 -9.28
C LEU A 80 4.76 4.56 -8.19
N ILE A 81 5.74 4.98 -7.40
CA ILE A 81 5.55 5.78 -6.19
C ILE A 81 5.93 7.23 -6.47
N PRO A 82 4.99 8.19 -6.39
CA PRO A 82 5.32 9.60 -6.53
C PRO A 82 6.27 10.06 -5.43
N HIS A 83 7.37 10.72 -5.79
CA HIS A 83 8.36 11.24 -4.84
C HIS A 83 8.79 12.65 -5.23
N GLY A 84 8.18 13.65 -4.61
CA GLY A 84 8.36 15.06 -4.99
C GLY A 84 7.91 15.31 -6.43
N ASN A 85 8.86 15.70 -7.30
CA ASN A 85 8.60 15.91 -8.73
C ASN A 85 9.01 14.72 -9.62
N THR A 86 9.45 13.63 -9.03
CA THR A 86 9.94 12.41 -9.68
C THR A 86 9.11 11.21 -9.25
N PHE A 87 9.54 10.04 -9.69
CA PHE A 87 8.95 8.78 -9.27
C PHE A 87 10.05 7.83 -8.78
N TRP A 88 9.64 6.95 -7.89
CA TRP A 88 10.38 5.75 -7.50
C TRP A 88 9.61 4.54 -7.98
N ARG A 89 10.35 3.46 -8.22
CA ARG A 89 9.76 2.14 -8.42
C ARG A 89 10.11 1.23 -7.25
N ALA A 90 9.16 0.40 -6.88
CA ALA A 90 9.41 -0.69 -5.93
C ALA A 90 8.72 -1.97 -6.43
N GLY A 91 9.42 -3.08 -6.30
CA GLY A 91 8.95 -4.37 -6.78
C GLY A 91 9.59 -5.51 -6.02
N SER A 92 9.35 -6.74 -6.47
CA SER A 92 10.03 -7.92 -5.94
C SER A 92 10.95 -8.56 -6.96
N LYS A 93 12.05 -9.14 -6.47
CA LYS A 93 12.96 -9.94 -7.28
C LYS A 93 13.27 -11.25 -6.57
N ARG A 94 13.29 -12.32 -7.33
CA ARG A 94 13.68 -13.64 -6.85
C ARG A 94 15.13 -13.93 -7.16
N SER A 95 15.84 -14.40 -6.14
CA SER A 95 17.16 -15.02 -6.25
C SER A 95 17.07 -16.48 -5.82
N ILE A 96 17.72 -17.36 -6.57
CA ILE A 96 17.81 -18.78 -6.23
C ILE A 96 19.30 -19.12 -6.18
N TYR A 97 19.75 -19.60 -5.04
CA TYR A 97 21.13 -20.01 -4.84
C TYR A 97 21.17 -21.37 -4.10
N ASN A 98 21.70 -22.39 -4.73
CA ASN A 98 21.65 -23.77 -4.21
C ASN A 98 20.24 -24.18 -3.79
N ASN A 99 20.04 -24.50 -2.52
CA ASN A 99 18.74 -24.90 -1.93
C ASN A 99 18.03 -23.73 -1.25
N TRP A 100 18.42 -22.47 -1.57
CA TRP A 100 17.85 -21.27 -0.97
C TRP A 100 17.09 -20.45 -1.99
N VAL A 101 15.86 -20.05 -1.65
CA VAL A 101 15.04 -19.12 -2.43
C VAL A 101 14.85 -17.83 -1.68
N GLU A 102 15.13 -16.72 -2.29
CA GLU A 102 14.95 -15.40 -1.70
C GLU A 102 14.13 -14.51 -2.61
N ASP A 103 12.97 -14.11 -2.13
CA ASP A 103 12.14 -13.06 -2.71
C ASP A 103 12.32 -11.80 -1.90
N PHE A 104 12.95 -10.80 -2.47
CA PHE A 104 13.22 -9.54 -1.79
C PHE A 104 12.57 -8.36 -2.49
N VAL A 105 12.20 -7.36 -1.69
CA VAL A 105 11.69 -6.09 -2.17
C VAL A 105 12.86 -5.17 -2.49
N TRP A 106 12.80 -4.51 -3.64
CA TRP A 106 13.73 -3.46 -4.05
C TRP A 106 12.96 -2.16 -4.25
N ALA A 107 13.63 -1.03 -4.05
CA ALA A 107 13.15 0.30 -4.40
C ALA A 107 14.29 1.11 -5.00
N ALA A 108 13.99 1.90 -6.03
CA ALA A 108 14.94 2.78 -6.70
C ALA A 108 14.23 3.96 -7.38
N PRO A 109 14.91 5.08 -7.65
CA PRO A 109 14.42 6.10 -8.58
C PRO A 109 14.04 5.47 -9.93
N ASP A 110 12.97 5.95 -10.54
CA ASP A 110 12.42 5.36 -11.78
C ASP A 110 13.39 5.37 -12.97
N ASP A 111 14.31 6.33 -13.01
CA ASP A 111 15.37 6.44 -14.01
C ASP A 111 16.65 5.64 -13.68
N ALA A 112 16.69 5.00 -12.52
CA ALA A 112 17.83 4.21 -12.07
C ALA A 112 17.59 2.71 -12.24
N SER A 113 18.63 1.97 -12.59
CA SER A 113 18.59 0.51 -12.50
C SER A 113 18.51 0.10 -11.03
N PRO A 114 17.62 -0.85 -10.66
CA PRO A 114 17.52 -1.32 -9.30
C PRO A 114 18.87 -1.79 -8.79
N SER A 115 19.42 -1.11 -7.79
CA SER A 115 20.60 -1.58 -7.10
C SER A 115 20.21 -2.74 -6.19
N LEU A 116 20.68 -3.92 -6.49
CA LEU A 116 20.49 -5.12 -5.65
C LEU A 116 21.48 -5.11 -4.49
N VAL A 117 21.66 -3.96 -3.86
CA VAL A 117 22.61 -3.80 -2.77
C VAL A 117 22.07 -4.48 -1.52
N GLY A 118 22.85 -5.42 -0.99
CA GLY A 118 22.73 -5.89 0.38
C GLY A 118 22.16 -7.28 0.59
N ILE A 119 21.74 -8.00 -0.45
CA ILE A 119 21.41 -9.40 -0.27
C ILE A 119 22.67 -10.21 -0.47
N GLN A 120 23.33 -10.51 0.63
CA GLN A 120 24.33 -11.59 0.60
C GLN A 120 23.55 -12.90 0.54
N PRO A 121 23.71 -13.70 -0.53
CA PRO A 121 23.14 -15.03 -0.53
C PRO A 121 23.65 -15.75 0.73
N TYR A 122 22.76 -16.43 1.41
CA TYR A 122 23.11 -17.22 2.57
C TYR A 122 24.15 -18.27 2.13
N ASN A 123 25.38 -18.14 2.60
CA ASN A 123 26.51 -19.01 2.23
C ASN A 123 26.54 -20.34 3.00
N GLY A 124 25.43 -20.74 3.62
CA GLY A 124 25.32 -22.03 4.29
C GLY A 124 25.25 -23.15 3.27
N GLU A 125 26.37 -23.84 2.99
CA GLU A 125 26.42 -24.99 2.07
C GLU A 125 25.49 -26.14 2.51
N PHE A 126 25.02 -26.11 3.75
CA PHE A 126 24.25 -27.17 4.38
C PHE A 126 22.85 -26.72 4.85
N CYS A 127 22.35 -25.61 4.37
CA CYS A 127 21.02 -25.12 4.71
C CYS A 127 20.14 -25.04 3.46
N GLU A 128 18.86 -25.39 3.65
CA GLU A 128 17.80 -25.19 2.68
C GLU A 128 16.71 -24.31 3.28
N GLY A 129 16.04 -23.52 2.46
CA GLY A 129 14.97 -22.66 2.96
C GLY A 129 14.56 -21.56 2.01
N HIS A 130 13.73 -20.69 2.54
CA HIS A 130 13.29 -19.52 1.79
C HIS A 130 13.22 -18.28 2.69
N ARG A 131 13.34 -17.12 2.05
CA ARG A 131 12.98 -15.82 2.59
C ARG A 131 12.05 -15.13 1.62
N LYS A 132 10.93 -14.60 2.12
CA LYS A 132 9.96 -13.86 1.32
C LYS A 132 9.73 -12.50 1.96
N GLN A 133 9.84 -11.44 1.17
CA GLN A 133 9.42 -10.10 1.54
C GLN A 133 8.24 -9.69 0.68
N SER A 134 7.27 -9.01 1.29
CA SER A 134 6.10 -8.47 0.62
C SER A 134 5.80 -7.07 1.10
N VAL A 135 5.51 -6.15 0.18
CA VAL A 135 5.04 -4.80 0.54
C VAL A 135 3.61 -4.88 1.04
N LEU A 136 3.36 -4.33 2.22
CA LEU A 136 2.04 -4.13 2.80
C LEU A 136 1.53 -2.70 2.62
N TYR A 137 2.47 -1.74 2.57
CA TYR A 137 2.18 -0.32 2.40
C TYR A 137 3.35 0.35 1.69
N ALA A 138 3.05 1.27 0.76
CA ALA A 138 4.03 2.11 0.10
C ALA A 138 3.57 3.58 0.09
N SER A 139 4.50 4.47 0.40
CA SER A 139 4.34 5.91 0.35
C SER A 139 5.58 6.58 -0.20
N PRO A 140 5.56 7.89 -0.45
CA PRO A 140 6.75 8.64 -0.86
C PRO A 140 7.92 8.58 0.13
N GLN A 141 7.69 8.15 1.36
CA GLN A 141 8.68 8.18 2.44
C GLN A 141 9.05 6.79 2.95
N PHE A 142 8.10 5.85 2.99
CA PHE A 142 8.26 4.57 3.66
C PHE A 142 7.65 3.41 2.86
N LEU A 143 8.27 2.24 3.05
CA LEU A 143 7.67 0.94 2.74
C LEU A 143 7.41 0.21 4.05
N SER A 144 6.23 -0.42 4.17
CA SER A 144 5.98 -1.43 5.20
C SER A 144 6.07 -2.81 4.58
N LEU A 145 6.84 -3.68 5.19
CA LEU A 145 7.19 -5.00 4.68
C LEU A 145 6.69 -6.10 5.63
N ASP A 146 6.15 -7.16 5.05
CA ASP A 146 5.97 -8.46 5.69
C ASP A 146 7.17 -9.33 5.28
N GLN A 147 7.91 -9.85 6.27
CA GLN A 147 9.12 -10.63 6.06
C GLN A 147 8.93 -12.01 6.67
N GLN A 148 9.00 -13.02 5.83
CA GLN A 148 8.87 -14.42 6.22
C GLN A 148 10.14 -15.16 5.85
N SER A 149 10.64 -15.99 6.76
CA SER A 149 11.80 -16.82 6.51
C SER A 149 11.64 -18.16 7.20
N ALA A 150 11.92 -19.24 6.49
CA ALA A 150 11.86 -20.58 7.01
C ALA A 150 12.96 -21.43 6.40
N GLY A 151 13.50 -22.37 7.16
CA GLY A 151 14.51 -23.27 6.64
C GLY A 151 14.96 -24.31 7.63
N TYR A 152 15.89 -25.14 7.16
CA TYR A 152 16.54 -26.20 7.93
C TYR A 152 18.01 -26.26 7.55
N CYS A 153 18.87 -26.45 8.53
CA CYS A 153 20.29 -26.71 8.29
C CYS A 153 20.64 -28.12 8.75
N GLU A 154 21.46 -28.82 7.96
CA GLU A 154 21.95 -30.15 8.32
C GLU A 154 22.66 -30.08 9.68
N GLY A 155 22.28 -30.97 10.60
CA GLY A 155 22.80 -30.99 11.96
C GLY A 155 22.07 -30.06 12.96
N ALA A 156 21.15 -29.23 12.51
CA ALA A 156 20.27 -28.49 13.41
C ALA A 156 19.19 -29.41 14.01
N ALA A 157 18.83 -29.17 15.29
CA ALA A 157 17.84 -29.97 15.98
C ALA A 157 16.43 -29.81 15.39
N HIS A 158 16.12 -28.59 14.90
CA HIS A 158 14.79 -28.23 14.40
C HIS A 158 14.87 -27.24 13.23
N PRO A 159 13.87 -27.25 12.32
CA PRO A 159 13.70 -26.14 11.36
C PRO A 159 13.41 -24.84 12.11
N TRP A 160 13.83 -23.75 11.51
CA TRP A 160 13.58 -22.41 12.02
C TRP A 160 12.53 -21.67 11.18
N PHE A 161 11.82 -20.76 11.82
CA PHE A 161 10.83 -19.90 11.19
C PHE A 161 10.92 -18.50 11.80
N PHE A 162 10.95 -17.49 10.97
CA PHE A 162 10.83 -16.09 11.39
C PHE A 162 9.74 -15.42 10.57
N ASN A 163 8.96 -14.59 11.24
CA ASN A 163 7.90 -13.84 10.59
C ASN A 163 7.80 -12.48 11.27
N THR A 164 8.34 -11.45 10.63
CA THR A 164 8.47 -10.10 11.16
C THR A 164 7.84 -9.07 10.23
N LEU A 165 7.44 -7.94 10.79
CA LEU A 165 7.11 -6.73 10.07
C LEU A 165 8.31 -5.77 10.11
N ALA A 166 8.41 -4.89 9.11
CA ALA A 166 9.38 -3.81 9.14
C ALA A 166 8.85 -2.59 8.39
N VAL A 167 9.06 -1.42 8.95
CA VAL A 167 8.90 -0.16 8.22
C VAL A 167 10.28 0.37 7.89
N VAL A 168 10.54 0.62 6.61
CA VAL A 168 11.84 1.08 6.11
C VAL A 168 11.68 2.36 5.29
N PRO A 169 12.66 3.29 5.29
CA PRO A 169 12.63 4.43 4.38
C PRO A 169 12.64 3.96 2.91
N LEU A 170 11.92 4.66 2.04
CA LEU A 170 11.87 4.35 0.61
C LEU A 170 13.25 4.43 -0.05
N ASP A 171 14.06 5.38 0.37
CA ASP A 171 15.41 5.67 -0.16
C ASP A 171 16.54 4.89 0.53
N SER A 172 16.20 4.05 1.49
CA SER A 172 17.18 3.24 2.21
C SER A 172 17.21 1.82 1.70
N THR A 173 18.41 1.36 1.35
CA THR A 173 18.68 -0.04 1.02
C THR A 173 18.95 -0.90 2.25
N THR A 174 18.98 -0.31 3.45
CA THR A 174 19.16 -1.04 4.70
C THR A 174 17.82 -1.66 5.09
N HIS A 175 17.81 -2.97 5.26
CA HIS A 175 16.61 -3.71 5.67
C HIS A 175 16.36 -3.70 7.18
N THR A 176 17.00 -2.78 7.91
CA THR A 176 16.76 -2.59 9.33
C THR A 176 15.47 -1.81 9.51
N GLY A 177 14.47 -2.41 10.16
CA GLY A 177 13.21 -1.74 10.48
C GLY A 177 13.44 -0.53 11.38
N LEU A 178 12.69 0.53 11.13
CA LEU A 178 12.63 1.70 12.00
C LEU A 178 11.78 1.39 13.23
N SER A 179 12.18 1.92 14.38
CA SER A 179 11.33 1.87 15.57
C SER A 179 10.02 2.62 15.35
N ILE A 180 8.92 2.09 15.88
CA ILE A 180 7.61 2.76 15.81
C ILE A 180 7.66 4.15 16.50
N ALA A 181 8.46 4.28 17.56
CA ALA A 181 8.66 5.54 18.26
C ALA A 181 9.37 6.58 17.38
N ASP A 182 10.35 6.18 16.57
CA ASP A 182 11.08 7.09 15.67
C ASP A 182 10.19 7.63 14.55
N VAL A 183 9.19 6.86 14.12
CA VAL A 183 8.32 7.20 12.97
C VAL A 183 7.01 7.86 13.42
N LEU A 184 6.38 7.35 14.47
CA LEU A 184 5.05 7.76 14.93
C LEU A 184 5.06 8.41 16.33
N GLY A 185 6.21 8.44 17.01
CA GLY A 185 6.38 9.02 18.35
C GLY A 185 6.14 8.02 19.49
N GLU A 186 6.54 8.40 20.70
CA GLU A 186 6.49 7.57 21.92
C GLU A 186 5.10 7.03 22.23
N ALA A 187 4.04 7.81 22.01
CA ALA A 187 2.67 7.35 22.21
C ALA A 187 2.29 6.14 21.33
N ALA A 188 2.94 5.99 20.18
CA ALA A 188 2.75 4.82 19.32
C ALA A 188 3.46 3.58 19.89
N TYR A 189 4.60 3.74 20.53
CA TYR A 189 5.25 2.63 21.24
C TYR A 189 4.42 2.19 22.46
N GLU A 190 3.90 3.12 23.24
CA GLU A 190 2.97 2.79 24.34
C GLU A 190 1.71 2.05 23.83
N ALA A 191 1.19 2.43 22.66
CA ALA A 191 0.07 1.73 22.05
C ALA A 191 0.45 0.30 21.61
N LEU A 192 1.68 0.08 21.13
CA LEU A 192 2.21 -1.25 20.82
C LEU A 192 2.28 -2.11 22.09
N GLU A 193 2.88 -1.61 23.18
CA GLU A 193 2.96 -2.33 24.46
C GLU A 193 1.57 -2.70 25.00
N ASN A 194 0.65 -1.72 25.00
CA ASN A 194 -0.72 -1.93 25.47
C ASN A 194 -1.49 -2.92 24.60
N GLY A 195 -1.32 -2.85 23.28
CA GLY A 195 -1.92 -3.77 22.31
C GLY A 195 -1.44 -5.22 22.54
N VAL A 196 -0.12 -5.40 22.67
CA VAL A 196 0.51 -6.69 22.95
C VAL A 196 0.03 -7.25 24.28
N LYS A 197 0.05 -6.44 25.33
CA LYS A 197 -0.45 -6.86 26.65
C LYS A 197 -1.91 -7.29 26.57
N SER A 198 -2.77 -6.49 25.95
CA SER A 198 -4.19 -6.81 25.79
C SER A 198 -4.43 -8.12 25.02
N PHE A 199 -3.64 -8.35 23.98
CA PHE A 199 -3.69 -9.58 23.19
C PHE A 199 -3.30 -10.80 24.06
N LEU A 200 -2.18 -10.71 24.79
CA LEU A 200 -1.67 -11.78 25.63
C LEU A 200 -2.59 -12.09 26.82
N ASP A 201 -3.18 -11.05 27.43
CA ASP A 201 -4.14 -11.21 28.55
C ASP A 201 -5.45 -11.91 28.10
N GLY A 202 -5.77 -11.85 26.80
CA GLY A 202 -6.89 -12.59 26.20
C GLY A 202 -6.61 -14.06 25.89
N LEU A 203 -5.36 -14.54 26.07
CA LEU A 203 -4.98 -15.91 25.79
C LEU A 203 -4.94 -16.80 27.06
N GLU A 204 -5.22 -18.09 26.88
CA GLU A 204 -4.92 -19.10 27.90
C GLU A 204 -3.40 -19.24 28.09
N ASN A 205 -2.96 -19.60 29.31
CA ASN A 205 -1.55 -19.64 29.68
C ASN A 205 -0.68 -20.48 28.73
N GLU A 206 -1.18 -21.64 28.28
CA GLU A 206 -0.45 -22.50 27.33
C GLU A 206 -0.21 -21.83 25.99
N ARG A 207 -1.20 -21.08 25.51
CA ARG A 207 -1.09 -20.32 24.24
C ARG A 207 -0.23 -19.08 24.41
N ARG A 208 -0.32 -18.40 25.57
CA ARG A 208 0.51 -17.25 25.90
C ARG A 208 1.99 -17.59 25.90
N ALA A 209 2.37 -18.75 26.46
CA ALA A 209 3.75 -19.25 26.52
C ALA A 209 4.39 -19.49 25.13
N ALA A 210 3.59 -19.49 24.05
CA ALA A 210 4.09 -19.61 22.68
C ALA A 210 4.62 -18.31 22.10
N TYR A 211 4.49 -17.17 22.80
CA TYR A 211 4.90 -15.85 22.30
C TYR A 211 5.99 -15.23 23.19
N ILE A 212 6.82 -14.38 22.57
CA ILE A 212 7.70 -13.46 23.28
C ILE A 212 6.84 -12.32 23.80
N GLU A 213 6.80 -12.12 25.12
CA GLU A 213 5.91 -11.13 25.75
C GLU A 213 6.38 -9.68 25.58
N GLU A 214 7.68 -9.46 25.40
CA GLU A 214 8.26 -8.14 25.21
C GLU A 214 8.16 -7.75 23.70
N PRO A 215 7.44 -6.66 23.36
CA PRO A 215 7.32 -6.25 21.98
C PRO A 215 8.62 -5.66 21.45
N ASP A 216 9.00 -6.05 20.24
CA ASP A 216 10.07 -5.39 19.51
C ASP A 216 9.53 -4.11 18.86
N ALA A 217 10.10 -2.95 19.21
CA ALA A 217 9.74 -1.65 18.68
C ALA A 217 9.91 -1.54 17.15
N ALA A 218 10.73 -2.39 16.51
CA ALA A 218 10.93 -2.45 15.08
C ALA A 218 10.02 -3.45 14.35
N ASN A 219 9.33 -4.33 15.12
CA ASN A 219 8.44 -5.35 14.56
C ASN A 219 6.99 -4.85 14.41
N TRP A 220 6.82 -3.86 13.57
CA TRP A 220 5.54 -3.22 13.29
C TRP A 220 5.39 -2.89 11.81
N GLY A 221 4.16 -2.59 11.38
CA GLY A 221 3.88 -2.26 9.99
C GLY A 221 2.55 -1.57 9.79
N LEU A 222 2.32 -1.20 8.54
CA LEU A 222 1.09 -0.60 8.04
C LEU A 222 0.46 -1.55 7.02
N ALA A 223 -0.85 -1.75 7.13
CA ALA A 223 -1.61 -2.51 6.15
C ALA A 223 -3.02 -1.93 5.98
N ARG A 224 -3.65 -2.19 4.83
CA ARG A 224 -5.04 -1.79 4.64
C ARG A 224 -5.99 -2.83 5.22
N ARG A 225 -6.96 -2.32 5.97
CA ARG A 225 -8.07 -3.10 6.52
C ARG A 225 -9.32 -2.23 6.51
N GLU A 226 -10.42 -2.78 6.01
CA GLU A 226 -11.73 -2.13 6.07
C GLU A 226 -11.74 -0.68 5.53
N GLY A 227 -11.17 -0.50 4.33
CA GLY A 227 -11.13 0.79 3.65
C GLY A 227 -10.14 1.81 4.20
N ARG A 228 -9.31 1.46 5.19
CA ARG A 228 -8.36 2.39 5.83
C ARG A 228 -6.98 1.78 6.05
N TRP A 229 -5.97 2.61 6.20
CA TRP A 229 -4.67 2.21 6.69
C TRP A 229 -4.73 1.98 8.21
N SER A 230 -4.12 0.91 8.66
CA SER A 230 -4.08 0.53 10.07
C SER A 230 -2.67 0.11 10.45
N THR A 231 -2.29 0.41 11.69
CA THR A 231 -1.00 0.01 12.26
C THR A 231 -1.12 -1.36 12.90
N LEU A 232 -0.11 -2.18 12.70
CA LEU A 232 0.00 -3.53 13.25
C LEU A 232 1.33 -3.66 13.97
N GLY A 233 1.32 -4.24 15.16
CA GLY A 233 2.50 -4.86 15.75
C GLY A 233 2.49 -6.36 15.45
N ARG A 234 3.65 -7.03 15.51
CA ARG A 234 3.72 -8.49 15.39
C ARG A 234 4.48 -9.07 16.56
N LEU A 235 3.85 -10.03 17.25
CA LEU A 235 4.50 -10.85 18.24
C LEU A 235 5.22 -12.00 17.56
N GLU A 236 6.43 -12.25 18.02
CA GLU A 236 7.24 -13.40 17.60
C GLU A 236 6.93 -14.65 18.43
N ALA A 237 7.16 -15.80 17.82
CA ALA A 237 7.08 -17.06 18.51
C ALA A 237 8.22 -17.20 19.52
N ALA A 238 7.94 -17.73 20.70
CA ALA A 238 8.99 -18.16 21.62
C ALA A 238 9.79 -19.33 21.03
N GLU A 239 11.09 -19.43 21.32
CA GLU A 239 11.97 -20.49 20.81
C GLU A 239 11.49 -21.92 21.12
N THR A 240 10.69 -22.06 22.17
CA THR A 240 10.10 -23.34 22.59
C THR A 240 8.87 -23.75 21.77
N ALA A 241 8.34 -22.85 20.94
CA ALA A 241 7.19 -23.15 20.10
C ALA A 241 7.59 -24.08 18.94
N THR A 242 6.96 -25.25 18.87
CA THR A 242 7.19 -26.23 17.79
C THR A 242 6.67 -25.81 16.42
N ARG A 243 5.98 -24.67 16.35
CA ARG A 243 5.51 -24.00 15.13
C ARG A 243 5.62 -22.50 15.31
N SER A 244 5.95 -21.78 14.23
CA SER A 244 6.01 -20.32 14.24
C SER A 244 4.63 -19.73 14.53
N ALA A 245 4.39 -19.41 15.79
CA ALA A 245 3.19 -18.72 16.22
C ALA A 245 3.47 -17.23 16.22
N SER A 246 3.56 -16.57 15.05
CA SER A 246 3.50 -15.11 15.01
C SER A 246 2.04 -14.66 15.06
N ALA A 247 1.77 -13.53 15.68
CA ALA A 247 0.43 -12.95 15.72
C ALA A 247 0.47 -11.45 15.42
N ASP A 248 -0.39 -11.03 14.51
CA ASP A 248 -0.61 -9.60 14.25
C ASP A 248 -1.51 -9.01 15.32
N VAL A 249 -1.05 -7.94 15.94
CA VAL A 249 -1.78 -7.17 16.95
C VAL A 249 -2.19 -5.84 16.34
N PRO A 250 -3.48 -5.60 16.07
CA PRO A 250 -3.95 -4.30 15.61
C PRO A 250 -3.72 -3.24 16.69
N LEU A 251 -3.13 -2.11 16.30
CA LEU A 251 -2.88 -1.00 17.20
C LEU A 251 -3.96 0.07 17.02
N ALA A 252 -4.51 0.54 18.13
CA ALA A 252 -5.49 1.63 18.14
C ALA A 252 -4.77 2.98 18.03
N LEU A 253 -4.29 3.30 16.83
CA LEU A 253 -3.58 4.53 16.53
C LEU A 253 -4.25 5.29 15.40
N ASP A 254 -4.40 6.59 15.59
CA ASP A 254 -4.75 7.51 14.51
C ASP A 254 -3.48 7.86 13.75
N LEU A 255 -3.41 7.39 12.50
CA LEU A 255 -2.25 7.66 11.64
C LEU A 255 -2.23 9.12 11.19
N PRO A 256 -1.05 9.77 11.19
CA PRO A 256 -0.89 11.10 10.61
C PRO A 256 -1.30 11.13 9.13
N PRO A 257 -1.78 12.28 8.61
CA PRO A 257 -2.15 12.44 7.20
C PRO A 257 -1.04 12.08 6.19
N ALA A 258 0.23 12.15 6.61
CA ALA A 258 1.37 11.71 5.81
C ALA A 258 1.30 10.22 5.41
N PHE A 259 0.60 9.39 6.19
CA PHE A 259 0.40 7.96 5.92
C PHE A 259 -0.95 7.64 5.29
N THR A 260 -1.99 8.40 5.63
CA THR A 260 -3.36 8.09 5.20
C THR A 260 -3.78 8.85 3.95
N GLY A 261 -3.01 9.89 3.57
CA GLY A 261 -3.43 10.91 2.63
C GLY A 261 -4.26 12.01 3.31
N PRO A 262 -4.54 13.12 2.60
CA PRO A 262 -5.10 14.34 3.19
C PRO A 262 -6.56 14.21 3.65
N HIS A 263 -7.25 13.15 3.31
CA HIS A 263 -8.71 13.07 3.53
C HIS A 263 -9.13 11.72 4.10
N PRO A 264 -9.69 11.69 5.33
CA PRO A 264 -10.41 10.53 5.81
C PRO A 264 -11.63 10.29 4.91
N SER A 265 -11.90 9.03 4.60
CA SER A 265 -13.09 8.66 3.83
C SER A 265 -14.35 9.18 4.52
N SER A 266 -15.18 9.91 3.79
CA SER A 266 -16.50 10.35 4.25
C SER A 266 -17.52 9.20 4.27
N LEU A 267 -17.25 8.10 3.56
CA LEU A 267 -18.09 6.90 3.55
C LEU A 267 -17.57 5.89 4.57
N LEU A 268 -18.41 5.52 5.52
CA LEU A 268 -18.10 4.50 6.51
C LEU A 268 -18.01 3.12 5.84
N TRP A 269 -17.08 2.28 6.29
CA TRP A 269 -16.92 0.92 5.80
C TRP A 269 -18.21 0.08 5.91
N THR A 270 -18.98 0.24 6.98
CA THR A 270 -20.29 -0.42 7.16
C THR A 270 -21.29 -0.05 6.08
N HIS A 271 -21.25 1.19 5.59
CA HIS A 271 -22.11 1.66 4.49
C HIS A 271 -21.69 1.00 3.17
N ILE A 272 -20.37 0.95 2.93
CA ILE A 272 -19.80 0.26 1.76
C ILE A 272 -20.15 -1.22 1.77
N GLN A 273 -20.01 -1.92 2.90
CA GLN A 273 -20.37 -3.33 3.02
C GLN A 273 -21.86 -3.59 2.85
N THR A 274 -22.72 -2.64 3.24
CA THR A 274 -24.15 -2.75 2.99
C THR A 274 -24.49 -2.69 1.50
N PHE A 275 -23.76 -1.82 0.75
CA PHE A 275 -23.91 -1.69 -0.70
C PHE A 275 -23.26 -2.84 -1.47
N ALA A 276 -22.05 -3.24 -1.07
CA ALA A 276 -21.23 -4.26 -1.70
C ALA A 276 -20.65 -5.22 -0.64
N PRO A 277 -21.40 -6.27 -0.22
CA PRO A 277 -20.97 -7.20 0.83
C PRO A 277 -19.69 -7.99 0.48
N ASP A 278 -19.38 -8.13 -0.80
CA ASP A 278 -18.17 -8.80 -1.32
C ASP A 278 -16.97 -7.86 -1.48
N ALA A 279 -17.11 -6.57 -1.14
CA ALA A 279 -15.98 -5.65 -1.19
C ALA A 279 -14.86 -6.08 -0.23
N VAL A 280 -13.65 -6.16 -0.78
CA VAL A 280 -12.41 -6.48 -0.04
C VAL A 280 -11.78 -5.22 0.52
N ASP A 281 -11.86 -4.12 -0.24
CA ASP A 281 -11.34 -2.79 0.12
C ASP A 281 -12.09 -1.70 -0.66
N ALA A 282 -11.88 -0.43 -0.26
CA ALA A 282 -12.53 0.71 -0.88
C ALA A 282 -11.64 1.95 -0.83
N PHE A 283 -11.71 2.76 -1.90
CA PHE A 283 -10.92 3.99 -2.04
C PHE A 283 -11.86 5.11 -2.45
N VAL A 284 -12.13 6.02 -1.53
CA VAL A 284 -13.00 7.18 -1.76
C VAL A 284 -12.14 8.35 -2.20
N ALA A 285 -12.55 9.01 -3.27
CA ALA A 285 -11.88 10.23 -3.73
C ALA A 285 -11.95 11.34 -2.67
N PRO A 286 -10.97 12.26 -2.63
CA PRO A 286 -10.94 13.35 -1.67
C PRO A 286 -12.23 14.19 -1.64
N GLU A 287 -12.78 14.46 -2.83
CA GLU A 287 -14.04 15.22 -3.00
C GLU A 287 -15.30 14.36 -2.74
N ALA A 288 -15.12 13.08 -2.42
CA ALA A 288 -16.18 12.10 -2.18
C ALA A 288 -17.20 11.98 -3.34
N ASP A 289 -16.80 12.29 -4.56
CA ASP A 289 -17.62 12.27 -5.77
C ASP A 289 -17.50 10.99 -6.59
N TRP A 290 -16.58 10.09 -6.19
CA TRP A 290 -16.43 8.74 -6.71
C TRP A 290 -15.74 7.80 -5.75
N LEU A 291 -15.91 6.52 -5.98
CA LEU A 291 -15.46 5.43 -5.16
C LEU A 291 -14.91 4.31 -6.05
N ILE A 292 -13.81 3.71 -5.66
CA ILE A 292 -13.30 2.47 -6.23
C ILE A 292 -13.51 1.38 -5.18
N LEU A 293 -14.20 0.31 -5.55
CA LEU A 293 -14.31 -0.92 -4.76
C LEU A 293 -13.35 -1.97 -5.30
N LEU A 294 -12.50 -2.50 -4.43
CA LEU A 294 -11.75 -3.72 -4.73
C LEU A 294 -12.62 -4.91 -4.37
N ARG A 295 -12.95 -5.73 -5.36
CA ARG A 295 -13.66 -7.00 -5.23
C ARG A 295 -12.69 -8.17 -5.47
N PRO A 296 -13.08 -9.42 -5.25
CA PRO A 296 -12.18 -10.58 -5.35
C PRO A 296 -11.44 -10.72 -6.69
N ASP A 297 -12.02 -10.25 -7.80
CA ASP A 297 -11.52 -10.44 -9.16
C ASP A 297 -11.52 -9.15 -10.02
N HIS A 298 -12.02 -8.03 -9.48
CA HIS A 298 -12.05 -6.76 -10.22
C HIS A 298 -12.10 -5.54 -9.31
N LEU A 299 -11.71 -4.38 -9.88
CA LEU A 299 -12.06 -3.07 -9.35
C LEU A 299 -13.36 -2.61 -9.99
N ALA A 300 -14.28 -2.07 -9.20
CA ALA A 300 -15.51 -1.43 -9.68
C ALA A 300 -15.47 0.06 -9.31
N ILE A 301 -15.61 0.93 -10.30
CA ILE A 301 -15.59 2.38 -10.13
C ILE A 301 -17.02 2.88 -10.15
N HIS A 302 -17.40 3.62 -9.11
CA HIS A 302 -18.73 4.14 -8.91
C HIS A 302 -18.69 5.66 -8.75
N PRO A 303 -19.55 6.43 -9.44
CA PRO A 303 -19.80 7.81 -9.07
C PRO A 303 -20.51 7.86 -7.71
N VAL A 304 -20.28 8.91 -6.96
CA VAL A 304 -20.95 9.18 -5.69
C VAL A 304 -21.59 10.57 -5.77
N ALA A 305 -22.86 10.68 -5.42
CA ALA A 305 -23.56 11.94 -5.38
C ALA A 305 -24.40 12.02 -4.11
N ASP A 306 -24.27 13.10 -3.34
CA ASP A 306 -24.98 13.32 -2.07
C ASP A 306 -24.83 12.14 -1.09
N GLY A 307 -23.63 11.50 -1.08
CA GLY A 307 -23.35 10.33 -0.25
C GLY A 307 -23.97 9.01 -0.73
N ALA A 308 -24.69 9.01 -1.85
CA ALA A 308 -25.23 7.81 -2.47
C ALA A 308 -24.28 7.25 -3.53
N ILE A 309 -24.02 5.95 -3.45
CA ILE A 309 -23.17 5.23 -4.41
C ILE A 309 -24.00 4.91 -5.66
N GLY A 310 -23.55 5.41 -6.81
CA GLY A 310 -24.21 5.20 -8.10
C GLY A 310 -23.91 3.81 -8.69
N GLN A 311 -24.40 3.57 -9.90
CA GLN A 311 -24.11 2.34 -10.65
C GLN A 311 -22.63 2.28 -11.06
N VAL A 312 -22.12 1.06 -11.33
CA VAL A 312 -20.75 0.87 -11.84
C VAL A 312 -20.57 1.62 -13.17
N ALA A 313 -19.62 2.54 -13.19
CA ALA A 313 -19.25 3.28 -14.40
C ALA A 313 -18.14 2.56 -15.18
N LEU A 314 -17.23 1.90 -14.47
CA LEU A 314 -16.10 1.19 -15.08
C LEU A 314 -15.67 0.00 -14.22
N THR A 315 -15.21 -1.07 -14.89
CA THR A 315 -14.66 -2.26 -14.24
C THR A 315 -13.27 -2.56 -14.78
N VAL A 316 -12.34 -2.89 -13.88
CA VAL A 316 -10.95 -3.28 -14.22
C VAL A 316 -10.66 -4.64 -13.60
N PRO A 317 -10.33 -5.68 -14.37
CA PRO A 317 -10.03 -7.00 -13.82
C PRO A 317 -8.76 -6.98 -12.97
N VAL A 318 -8.75 -7.75 -11.89
CA VAL A 318 -7.58 -7.98 -11.03
C VAL A 318 -7.38 -9.47 -10.76
N ALA A 319 -6.16 -9.86 -10.41
CA ALA A 319 -5.87 -11.23 -10.01
C ALA A 319 -6.58 -11.56 -8.68
N PRO A 320 -7.04 -12.80 -8.48
CA PRO A 320 -7.59 -13.23 -7.20
C PRO A 320 -6.61 -13.00 -6.04
N GLY A 321 -7.13 -12.58 -4.89
CA GLY A 321 -6.30 -12.29 -3.71
C GLY A 321 -5.54 -10.96 -3.77
N THR A 322 -5.77 -10.14 -4.79
CA THR A 322 -5.18 -8.79 -4.90
C THR A 322 -5.48 -7.96 -3.64
N ARG A 323 -4.48 -7.20 -3.20
CA ARG A 323 -4.55 -6.23 -2.09
C ARG A 323 -3.99 -4.89 -2.54
N ALA A 324 -4.57 -3.80 -2.07
CA ALA A 324 -3.97 -2.49 -2.26
C ALA A 324 -2.86 -2.27 -1.25
N VAL A 325 -1.71 -1.80 -1.75
CA VAL A 325 -0.53 -1.48 -0.96
C VAL A 325 -0.11 -0.01 -1.09
N MET A 326 -0.69 0.71 -2.04
CA MET A 326 -0.49 2.15 -2.22
C MET A 326 -1.76 2.80 -2.73
N VAL A 327 -2.10 3.97 -2.18
CA VAL A 327 -3.20 4.82 -2.65
C VAL A 327 -2.72 6.26 -2.59
N GLN A 328 -2.50 6.88 -3.73
CA GLN A 328 -2.06 8.27 -3.82
C GLN A 328 -3.02 9.06 -4.70
N TRP A 329 -3.60 10.11 -4.13
CA TRP A 329 -4.52 11.00 -4.85
C TRP A 329 -3.79 12.24 -5.35
N ALA A 330 -4.17 12.69 -6.52
CA ALA A 330 -3.69 13.96 -7.07
C ALA A 330 -4.78 14.70 -7.82
N VAL A 331 -4.63 16.02 -7.84
CA VAL A 331 -5.47 16.95 -8.57
C VAL A 331 -4.60 17.88 -9.42
N ASP A 332 -5.13 18.38 -10.52
CA ASP A 332 -4.51 19.42 -11.35
C ASP A 332 -3.06 19.17 -11.79
N ALA A 333 -2.12 20.02 -11.38
CA ALA A 333 -0.74 19.97 -11.85
C ALA A 333 0.03 18.70 -11.43
N PRO A 334 -0.07 18.17 -10.19
CA PRO A 334 0.45 16.85 -9.85
C PRO A 334 -0.12 15.74 -10.74
N LEU A 335 -1.44 15.73 -10.98
CA LEU A 335 -2.07 14.72 -11.81
C LEU A 335 -1.57 14.76 -13.25
N ARG A 336 -1.48 15.95 -13.86
CA ARG A 336 -0.94 16.10 -15.23
C ARG A 336 0.47 15.52 -15.34
N ARG A 337 1.34 15.76 -14.35
CA ARG A 337 2.69 15.14 -14.33
C ARG A 337 2.64 13.61 -14.29
N TRP A 338 1.70 13.04 -13.52
CA TRP A 338 1.53 11.60 -13.48
C TRP A 338 1.09 11.03 -14.83
N VAL A 339 0.09 11.65 -15.45
CA VAL A 339 -0.38 11.27 -16.79
C VAL A 339 0.74 11.35 -17.81
N GLU A 340 1.48 12.46 -17.85
CA GLU A 340 2.61 12.62 -18.77
C GLU A 340 3.71 11.58 -18.57
N HIS A 341 3.95 11.21 -17.31
CA HIS A 341 4.96 10.20 -16.98
C HIS A 341 4.54 8.82 -17.47
N VAL A 342 3.34 8.36 -17.12
CA VAL A 342 2.80 7.06 -17.52
C VAL A 342 2.68 6.95 -19.04
N ASP A 343 2.17 8.00 -19.73
CA ASP A 343 2.07 8.02 -21.19
C ASP A 343 3.44 7.92 -21.89
N ARG A 344 4.45 8.63 -21.38
CA ARG A 344 5.82 8.58 -21.92
C ARG A 344 6.43 7.18 -21.78
N HIS A 345 6.28 6.57 -20.61
CA HIS A 345 6.82 5.24 -20.34
C HIS A 345 6.21 4.18 -21.25
N ASN A 346 4.90 4.24 -21.47
CA ASN A 346 4.19 3.32 -22.36
C ASN A 346 4.60 3.49 -23.85
N ARG A 347 4.91 4.70 -24.29
CA ARG A 347 5.42 4.93 -25.65
C ARG A 347 6.83 4.40 -25.88
N GLN A 348 7.62 4.25 -24.84
CA GLN A 348 8.98 3.71 -24.92
C GLN A 348 9.01 2.18 -24.88
N SER A 349 7.98 1.56 -24.30
CA SER A 349 7.86 0.10 -24.13
C SER A 349 7.19 -0.61 -25.34
N ASN A 350 6.59 0.15 -26.26
CA ASN A 350 6.00 -0.30 -27.52
C ASN A 350 6.91 0.00 -28.72
#